data_4d15562ff86795bc9da83abf9b753591
#
_entry.id   4d15562ff86795bc9da83abf9b753591
#
_cell.length_a   1.000
_cell.length_b   1.000
_cell.length_c   1.000
_cell.angle_alpha   90.00
_cell.angle_beta   90.00
_cell.angle_gamma   90.00
#
_symmetry.space_group_name_H-M   'P 1'
#
loop_
_entity.id
_entity.type
_entity.pdbx_description
1 polymer ?
#
loop_
_entity_poly.entity_id
_entity_poly.type
_entity_poly.pdbx_seq_one_letter_code
_entity_poly.pdbx_strand_id
1 'polypeptide(L)'
;EVARLKVSDIDSKNMLLSIRNSKRGKSRKVPLSNTLLKALRKYWIIYTPDKDGYLFPSVYSGSKNPYLNENYINRLFRKHIKQFSFYVPSMRYHNLRDTYATLMLKNGCNIFTLKKLLGHSSFSSTSRYIKCDISDLAQAPVLSSLMEIE
;
A
#
# COMPACT_ATOMS: atom_id res chain seq x y z
N GLU A 1 -3.47 -3.99 7.40
CA GLU A 1 -3.48 -2.54 7.61
C GLU A 1 -4.51 -1.87 6.70
N VAL A 2 -4.41 -2.02 5.36
CA VAL A 2 -5.31 -1.38 4.38
C VAL A 2 -6.79 -1.63 4.70
N ALA A 3 -7.17 -2.87 5.00
CA ALA A 3 -8.56 -3.22 5.33
C ALA A 3 -9.14 -2.44 6.52
N ARG A 4 -8.28 -2.03 7.44
CA ARG A 4 -8.67 -1.36 8.70
C ARG A 4 -8.54 0.16 8.65
N LEU A 5 -8.21 0.72 7.49
CA LEU A 5 -8.17 2.16 7.32
C LEU A 5 -9.55 2.76 7.55
N LYS A 6 -9.59 3.85 8.30
CA LYS A 6 -10.78 4.69 8.46
C LYS A 6 -10.69 5.89 7.54
N VAL A 7 -11.83 6.47 7.26
CA VAL A 7 -11.90 7.73 6.52
C VAL A 7 -11.14 8.84 7.25
N SER A 8 -11.28 8.90 8.58
CA SER A 8 -10.56 9.85 9.44
C SER A 8 -9.03 9.67 9.49
N ASP A 9 -8.49 8.60 8.90
CA ASP A 9 -7.04 8.41 8.79
C ASP A 9 -6.42 9.19 7.62
N ILE A 10 -7.25 9.76 6.73
CA ILE A 10 -6.81 10.52 5.57
C ILE A 10 -6.72 12.02 5.95
N ASP A 11 -5.51 12.53 6.07
CA ASP A 11 -5.24 13.95 6.25
C ASP A 11 -4.88 14.59 4.90
N SER A 12 -5.89 15.00 4.16
CA SER A 12 -5.71 15.60 2.84
C SER A 12 -5.08 16.99 2.89
N LYS A 13 -5.14 17.69 4.02
CA LYS A 13 -4.52 19.01 4.20
C LYS A 13 -3.00 18.89 4.32
N ASN A 14 -2.54 17.93 5.11
CA ASN A 14 -1.11 17.71 5.34
C ASN A 14 -0.52 16.63 4.43
N MET A 15 -1.33 16.06 3.52
CA MET A 15 -0.93 14.99 2.60
C MET A 15 -0.34 13.78 3.33
N LEU A 16 -1.03 13.33 4.37
CA LEU A 16 -0.61 12.22 5.22
C LEU A 16 -1.73 11.18 5.37
N LEU A 17 -1.33 9.93 5.52
CA LEU A 17 -2.20 8.82 5.86
C LEU A 17 -1.73 8.21 7.18
N SER A 18 -2.64 8.10 8.15
CA SER A 18 -2.38 7.53 9.46
C SER A 18 -2.62 6.02 9.45
N ILE A 19 -1.59 5.23 9.72
CA ILE A 19 -1.70 3.78 9.88
C ILE A 19 -1.77 3.48 11.37
N ARG A 20 -2.98 3.19 11.85
CA ARG A 20 -3.24 2.87 13.27
C ARG A 20 -3.15 1.37 13.48
N ASN A 21 -2.87 0.95 14.71
CA ASN A 21 -2.94 -0.44 15.13
C ASN A 21 -2.22 -1.45 14.22
N SER A 22 -0.96 -1.14 13.85
CA SER A 22 -0.10 -2.14 13.24
C SER A 22 0.05 -3.35 14.17
N LYS A 23 0.42 -4.52 13.65
CA LYS A 23 0.58 -5.79 14.39
C LYS A 23 1.34 -5.69 15.73
N ARG A 24 2.01 -4.55 16.00
CA ARG A 24 2.82 -4.29 17.21
C ARG A 24 2.39 -3.02 17.95
N GLY A 25 1.16 -2.55 17.76
CA GLY A 25 0.59 -1.42 18.49
C GLY A 25 1.17 -0.03 18.14
N LYS A 26 2.14 0.06 17.23
CA LYS A 26 2.75 1.33 16.84
C LYS A 26 2.03 1.93 15.65
N SER A 27 1.47 3.11 15.87
CA SER A 27 0.92 3.93 14.78
C SER A 27 2.04 4.65 14.03
N ARG A 28 1.84 4.92 12.74
CA ARG A 28 2.74 5.72 11.94
C ARG A 28 1.98 6.54 10.91
N LYS A 29 2.60 7.62 10.45
CA LYS A 29 2.11 8.41 9.32
C LYS A 29 2.94 8.10 8.08
N VAL A 30 2.28 7.99 6.94
CA VAL A 30 2.94 7.79 5.64
C VAL A 30 2.48 8.89 4.67
N PRO A 31 3.32 9.30 3.71
CA PRO A 31 2.94 10.28 2.71
C PRO A 31 1.76 9.81 1.87
N LEU A 32 0.88 10.75 1.55
CA LEU A 32 -0.25 10.56 0.66
C LEU A 32 0.04 11.29 -0.67
N SER A 33 0.18 10.56 -1.76
CA SER A 33 0.40 11.19 -3.07
C SER A 33 -0.88 11.86 -3.60
N ASN A 34 -0.71 12.87 -4.43
CA ASN A 34 -1.84 13.54 -5.12
C ASN A 34 -2.67 12.56 -5.95
N THR A 35 -2.01 11.64 -6.64
CA THR A 35 -2.67 10.59 -7.44
C THR A 35 -3.54 9.70 -6.57
N LEU A 36 -3.00 9.23 -5.44
CA LEU A 36 -3.78 8.40 -4.50
C LEU A 36 -4.94 9.20 -3.90
N LEU A 37 -4.73 10.46 -3.52
CA LEU A 37 -5.82 11.31 -3.00
C LEU A 37 -6.93 11.49 -4.03
N LYS A 38 -6.60 11.73 -5.31
CA LYS A 38 -7.59 11.83 -6.40
C LYS A 38 -8.38 10.51 -6.55
N ALA A 39 -7.70 9.36 -6.49
CA ALA A 39 -8.35 8.04 -6.55
C ALA A 39 -9.28 7.81 -5.35
N LEU A 40 -8.86 8.17 -4.14
CA LEU A 40 -9.67 8.06 -2.94
C LEU A 40 -10.90 8.97 -2.99
N ARG A 41 -10.79 10.18 -3.55
CA ARG A 41 -11.94 11.08 -3.76
C ARG A 41 -12.94 10.49 -4.77
N LYS A 42 -12.47 9.91 -5.89
CA LYS A 42 -13.35 9.20 -6.83
C LYS A 42 -14.05 8.03 -6.16
N TYR A 43 -13.32 7.25 -5.38
CA TYR A 43 -13.88 6.15 -4.59
C TYR A 43 -14.96 6.65 -3.62
N TRP A 44 -14.70 7.74 -2.91
CA TRP A 44 -15.65 8.36 -1.99
C TRP A 44 -16.97 8.75 -2.66
N ILE A 45 -16.90 9.38 -3.83
CA ILE A 45 -18.09 9.81 -4.57
C ILE A 45 -18.95 8.60 -4.97
N ILE A 46 -18.33 7.49 -5.34
CA ILE A 46 -19.03 6.29 -5.82
C ILE A 46 -19.63 5.48 -4.67
N TYR A 47 -18.87 5.29 -3.61
CA TYR A 47 -19.21 4.34 -2.53
C TYR A 47 -19.68 5.01 -1.24
N THR A 48 -19.53 6.34 -1.11
CA THR A 48 -19.97 7.15 0.03
C THR A 48 -19.77 6.48 1.40
N PRO A 49 -18.56 6.02 1.75
CA PRO A 49 -18.34 5.39 3.04
C PRO A 49 -18.63 6.37 4.18
N ASP A 50 -19.09 5.86 5.32
CA ASP A 50 -19.33 6.66 6.50
C ASP A 50 -18.07 7.42 6.93
N LYS A 51 -18.21 8.70 7.25
CA LYS A 51 -17.11 9.60 7.64
C LYS A 51 -16.36 9.10 8.88
N ASP A 52 -17.05 8.49 9.81
CA ASP A 52 -16.50 7.93 11.04
C ASP A 52 -16.18 6.44 10.92
N GLY A 53 -16.54 5.84 9.78
CA GLY A 53 -16.43 4.44 9.48
C GLY A 53 -15.09 4.02 8.85
N TYR A 54 -15.07 2.77 8.42
CA TYR A 54 -13.96 2.21 7.66
C TYR A 54 -14.00 2.71 6.23
N LEU A 55 -12.81 3.01 5.68
CA LEU A 55 -12.65 3.42 4.28
C LEU A 55 -13.16 2.35 3.32
N PHE A 56 -12.91 1.07 3.68
CA PHE A 56 -13.36 -0.09 2.93
C PHE A 56 -14.27 -0.95 3.81
N PRO A 57 -15.57 -0.61 3.90
CA PRO A 57 -16.52 -1.35 4.72
C PRO A 57 -16.75 -2.76 4.17
N SER A 58 -17.21 -3.67 5.03
CA SER A 58 -17.59 -5.01 4.60
C SER A 58 -18.75 -4.94 3.62
N VAL A 59 -18.65 -5.72 2.53
CA VAL A 59 -19.72 -5.85 1.53
C VAL A 59 -20.72 -6.94 1.90
N TYR A 60 -20.46 -7.71 2.97
CA TYR A 60 -21.33 -8.80 3.39
C TYR A 60 -22.15 -8.40 4.60
N SER A 61 -23.47 -8.48 4.48
CA SER A 61 -24.39 -8.36 5.59
C SER A 61 -24.12 -9.49 6.60
N GLY A 62 -24.00 -9.16 7.89
CA GLY A 62 -23.69 -10.14 8.94
C GLY A 62 -22.20 -10.53 9.07
N SER A 63 -21.30 -9.84 8.38
CA SER A 63 -19.87 -10.04 8.57
C SER A 63 -19.44 -9.74 10.02
N LYS A 64 -18.63 -10.64 10.61
CA LYS A 64 -18.03 -10.41 11.94
C LYS A 64 -17.12 -9.19 11.99
N ASN A 65 -16.56 -8.78 10.85
CA ASN A 65 -15.70 -7.61 10.74
C ASN A 65 -16.44 -6.49 9.98
N PRO A 66 -16.41 -5.25 10.49
CA PRO A 66 -17.05 -4.11 9.83
C PRO A 66 -16.27 -3.57 8.63
N TYR A 67 -15.14 -4.19 8.28
CA TYR A 67 -14.26 -3.83 7.16
C TYR A 67 -14.04 -5.01 6.21
N LEU A 68 -13.52 -4.74 5.02
CA LEU A 68 -13.22 -5.76 4.02
C LEU A 68 -12.26 -6.83 4.58
N ASN A 69 -12.61 -8.09 4.34
CA ASN A 69 -11.75 -9.22 4.70
C ASN A 69 -10.46 -9.20 3.88
N GLU A 70 -9.31 -9.49 4.53
CA GLU A 70 -8.00 -9.52 3.88
C GLU A 70 -7.94 -10.54 2.73
N ASN A 71 -8.62 -11.69 2.86
CA ASN A 71 -8.71 -12.69 1.78
C ASN A 71 -9.47 -12.15 0.56
N TYR A 72 -10.48 -11.32 0.78
CA TYR A 72 -11.21 -10.67 -0.31
C TYR A 72 -10.31 -9.69 -1.06
N ILE A 73 -9.53 -8.87 -0.35
CA ILE A 73 -8.56 -7.94 -0.96
C ILE A 73 -7.52 -8.72 -1.78
N ASN A 74 -6.98 -9.81 -1.23
CA ASN A 74 -6.03 -10.67 -1.95
C ASN A 74 -6.65 -11.29 -3.22
N ARG A 75 -7.92 -11.70 -3.16
CA ARG A 75 -8.65 -12.23 -4.32
C ARG A 75 -8.84 -11.18 -5.40
N LEU A 76 -9.23 -9.96 -5.02
CA LEU A 76 -9.36 -8.84 -5.95
C LEU A 76 -8.01 -8.51 -6.59
N PHE A 77 -6.96 -8.40 -5.80
CA PHE A 77 -5.61 -8.16 -6.32
C PHE A 77 -5.22 -9.21 -7.36
N ARG A 78 -5.36 -10.50 -7.04
CA ARG A 78 -5.05 -11.59 -7.97
C ARG A 78 -5.90 -11.55 -9.25
N LYS A 79 -7.16 -11.18 -9.13
CA LYS A 79 -8.04 -11.03 -10.30
C LYS A 79 -7.53 -9.93 -11.24
N HIS A 80 -7.16 -8.78 -10.69
CA HIS A 80 -6.74 -7.62 -11.49
C HIS A 80 -5.31 -7.76 -12.02
N ILE A 81 -4.36 -8.25 -11.22
CA ILE A 81 -2.95 -8.32 -11.63
C ILE A 81 -2.71 -9.28 -12.80
N LYS A 82 -3.57 -10.29 -12.98
CA LYS A 82 -3.46 -11.28 -14.07
C LYS A 82 -3.58 -10.69 -15.47
N GLN A 83 -4.19 -9.53 -15.62
CA GLN A 83 -4.37 -8.86 -16.93
C GLN A 83 -3.11 -8.13 -17.41
N PHE A 84 -2.08 -8.00 -16.57
CA PHE A 84 -0.85 -7.30 -16.92
C PHE A 84 0.21 -8.27 -17.44
N SER A 85 0.99 -7.83 -18.44
CA SER A 85 2.05 -8.63 -19.08
C SER A 85 3.16 -9.07 -18.13
N PHE A 86 3.40 -8.31 -17.07
CA PHE A 86 4.41 -8.62 -16.05
C PHE A 86 3.93 -9.61 -14.98
N TYR A 87 2.71 -10.14 -15.10
CA TYR A 87 2.17 -11.06 -14.11
C TYR A 87 2.95 -12.39 -14.08
N VAL A 88 3.29 -12.82 -12.87
CA VAL A 88 3.77 -14.18 -12.60
C VAL A 88 2.90 -14.84 -11.50
N PRO A 89 2.65 -16.17 -11.56
CA PRO A 89 1.73 -16.85 -10.63
C PRO A 89 2.07 -16.71 -9.15
N SER A 90 3.34 -16.48 -8.82
CA SER A 90 3.84 -16.29 -7.45
C SER A 90 3.51 -14.90 -6.88
N MET A 91 3.06 -13.94 -7.70
CA MET A 91 2.74 -12.59 -7.24
C MET A 91 1.63 -12.58 -6.20
N ARG A 92 1.91 -11.85 -5.12
CA ARG A 92 1.00 -11.64 -3.99
C ARG A 92 0.88 -10.16 -3.69
N TYR A 93 -0.21 -9.78 -3.06
CA TYR A 93 -0.44 -8.40 -2.60
C TYR A 93 0.75 -7.81 -1.82
N HIS A 94 1.44 -8.64 -1.02
CA HIS A 94 2.60 -8.20 -0.24
C HIS A 94 3.79 -7.76 -1.11
N ASN A 95 3.91 -8.25 -2.32
CA ASN A 95 4.97 -7.83 -3.25
C ASN A 95 4.89 -6.34 -3.62
N LEU A 96 3.71 -5.71 -3.57
CA LEU A 96 3.59 -4.26 -3.73
C LEU A 96 4.41 -3.50 -2.68
N ARG A 97 4.48 -4.02 -1.46
CA ARG A 97 5.31 -3.43 -0.40
C ARG A 97 6.80 -3.59 -0.69
N ASP A 98 7.19 -4.75 -1.20
CA ASP A 98 8.60 -5.01 -1.57
C ASP A 98 9.01 -4.10 -2.73
N THR A 99 8.15 -3.96 -3.74
CA THR A 99 8.33 -3.02 -4.86
C THR A 99 8.47 -1.57 -4.37
N TYR A 100 7.57 -1.12 -3.50
CA TYR A 100 7.65 0.21 -2.91
C TYR A 100 8.97 0.44 -2.19
N ALA A 101 9.40 -0.51 -1.37
CA ALA A 101 10.66 -0.42 -0.62
C ALA A 101 11.86 -0.29 -1.54
N THR A 102 11.91 -1.11 -2.58
CA THR A 102 12.99 -1.10 -3.58
C THR A 102 13.03 0.23 -4.34
N LEU A 103 11.87 0.72 -4.81
CA LEU A 103 11.79 2.01 -5.51
C LEU A 103 12.21 3.18 -4.62
N MET A 104 11.80 3.20 -3.35
CA MET A 104 12.20 4.24 -2.42
C MET A 104 13.72 4.29 -2.23
N LEU A 105 14.38 3.13 -2.10
CA LEU A 105 15.84 3.08 -1.99
C LEU A 105 16.52 3.52 -3.28
N LYS A 106 16.03 3.10 -4.44
CA LYS A 106 16.54 3.55 -5.75
C LYS A 106 16.48 5.07 -5.91
N ASN A 107 15.42 5.69 -5.39
CA ASN A 107 15.24 7.14 -5.41
C ASN A 107 15.96 7.86 -4.23
N GLY A 108 16.95 7.22 -3.61
CA GLY A 108 17.78 7.83 -2.58
C GLY A 108 17.14 7.96 -1.19
N CYS A 109 16.01 7.28 -0.95
CA CYS A 109 15.41 7.29 0.38
C CYS A 109 16.37 6.66 1.41
N ASN A 110 16.63 7.38 2.50
CA ASN A 110 17.43 6.86 3.60
C ASN A 110 16.75 5.62 4.21
N ILE A 111 17.54 4.58 4.49
CA ILE A 111 17.05 3.31 5.03
C ILE A 111 16.33 3.44 6.38
N PHE A 112 16.75 4.39 7.23
CA PHE A 112 16.07 4.65 8.50
C PHE A 112 14.67 5.23 8.28
N THR A 113 14.53 6.11 7.28
CA THR A 113 13.24 6.66 6.86
C THR A 113 12.36 5.56 6.28
N LEU A 114 12.91 4.74 5.39
CA LEU A 114 12.18 3.60 4.81
C LEU A 114 11.70 2.63 5.89
N LYS A 115 12.55 2.29 6.87
CA LYS A 115 12.16 1.45 8.02
C LYS A 115 10.95 2.02 8.76
N LYS A 116 10.94 3.35 9.03
CA LYS A 116 9.81 4.03 9.68
C LYS A 116 8.54 3.97 8.83
N LEU A 117 8.64 4.26 7.53
CA LEU A 117 7.51 4.20 6.59
C LEU A 117 6.91 2.79 6.52
N LEU A 118 7.75 1.77 6.44
CA LEU A 118 7.32 0.39 6.42
C LEU A 118 6.81 -0.11 7.78
N GLY A 119 7.14 0.55 8.89
CA GLY A 119 6.80 0.12 10.23
C GLY A 119 7.56 -1.13 10.68
N HIS A 120 8.78 -1.34 10.17
CA HIS A 120 9.63 -2.45 10.60
C HIS A 120 10.24 -2.16 11.97
N SER A 121 10.10 -3.09 12.90
CA SER A 121 10.73 -3.00 14.23
C SER A 121 12.23 -3.31 14.18
N SER A 122 12.63 -4.26 13.33
CA SER A 122 14.02 -4.68 13.15
C SER A 122 14.61 -4.14 11.86
N PHE A 123 15.92 -3.86 11.87
CA PHE A 123 16.69 -3.53 10.67
C PHE A 123 16.81 -4.71 9.71
N SER A 124 16.89 -5.95 10.24
CA SER A 124 17.01 -7.15 9.42
C SER A 124 15.88 -7.29 8.39
N SER A 125 14.69 -6.80 8.73
CA SER A 125 13.54 -6.80 7.81
C SER A 125 13.70 -5.81 6.66
N THR A 126 14.49 -4.74 6.85
CA THR A 126 14.69 -3.69 5.84
C THR A 126 15.99 -3.91 5.07
N SER A 127 17.02 -4.52 5.71
CA SER A 127 18.33 -4.77 5.09
C SER A 127 18.27 -5.72 3.90
N ARG A 128 17.25 -6.58 3.81
CA ARG A 128 17.07 -7.45 2.62
C ARG A 128 16.85 -6.64 1.33
N TYR A 129 16.31 -5.43 1.41
CA TYR A 129 16.14 -4.56 0.25
C TYR A 129 17.44 -3.89 -0.20
N ILE A 130 18.46 -3.82 0.67
CA ILE A 130 19.80 -3.29 0.31
C ILE A 130 20.56 -4.33 -0.51
N LYS A 131 20.35 -5.63 -0.20
CA LYS A 131 21.04 -6.75 -0.88
C LYS A 131 20.49 -7.04 -2.27
N CYS A 132 19.36 -6.44 -2.67
CA CYS A 132 18.93 -6.42 -4.06
C CYS A 132 19.92 -5.52 -4.81
N ASP A 133 20.95 -6.14 -5.37
CA ASP A 133 22.03 -5.46 -6.06
C ASP A 133 21.46 -4.60 -7.19
N ILE A 134 22.01 -3.40 -7.35
CA ILE A 134 21.60 -2.43 -8.37
C ILE A 134 21.67 -3.04 -9.77
N SER A 135 22.54 -4.04 -9.98
CA SER A 135 22.67 -4.78 -11.23
C SER A 135 21.43 -5.61 -11.61
N ASP A 136 20.75 -6.22 -10.63
CA ASP A 136 19.51 -6.99 -10.88
C ASP A 136 18.32 -6.09 -11.21
N LEU A 137 18.41 -4.83 -10.83
CA LEU A 137 17.37 -3.83 -11.05
C LEU A 137 17.46 -3.16 -12.41
N ALA A 138 18.62 -3.19 -13.07
CA ALA A 138 18.81 -2.70 -14.44
C ALA A 138 18.06 -3.57 -15.47
N GLN A 139 17.63 -4.78 -15.09
CA GLN A 139 16.90 -5.71 -15.95
C GLN A 139 15.37 -5.70 -15.74
N ALA A 140 14.84 -4.82 -14.90
CA ALA A 140 13.39 -4.69 -14.70
C ALA A 140 12.84 -3.49 -15.47
N PRO A 141 12.44 -3.65 -16.74
CA PRO A 141 12.04 -2.53 -17.61
C PRO A 141 10.66 -1.93 -17.31
N VAL A 142 9.99 -2.30 -16.24
CA VAL A 142 8.53 -2.19 -16.17
C VAL A 142 7.99 -1.08 -15.27
N LEU A 143 8.82 -0.40 -14.50
CA LEU A 143 8.29 0.52 -13.47
C LEU A 143 8.30 2.01 -13.84
N SER A 144 8.99 2.41 -14.90
CA SER A 144 8.90 3.78 -15.44
C SER A 144 7.54 4.06 -16.08
N SER A 145 6.93 3.07 -16.73
CA SER A 145 5.63 3.23 -17.38
C SER A 145 4.43 3.29 -16.42
N LEU A 146 4.58 2.88 -15.16
CA LEU A 146 3.52 3.02 -14.15
C LEU A 146 3.45 4.41 -13.51
N MET A 147 4.44 5.26 -13.76
CA MET A 147 4.47 6.64 -13.26
C MET A 147 3.97 7.67 -14.29
N GLU A 148 3.72 7.25 -15.54
CA GLU A 148 3.24 8.09 -16.65
C GLU A 148 1.76 7.87 -16.99
N ILE A 149 0.95 7.44 -16.05
CA ILE A 149 -0.51 7.48 -16.22
C ILE A 149 -0.97 8.88 -15.80
N GLU A 150 -0.96 9.83 -16.76
CA GLU A 150 -1.71 11.08 -16.70
C GLU A 150 -3.23 10.86 -16.58
#